data_2b06a6e40518bab1173597cc69327df4
#
_entry.id   2b06a6e40518bab1173597cc69327df4
#
_cell.length_a   1.000
_cell.length_b   1.000
_cell.length_c   1.000
_cell.angle_alpha   90.00
_cell.angle_beta   90.00
_cell.angle_gamma   90.00
#
_symmetry.space_group_name_H-M   'P 1'
#
loop_
_entity.id
_entity.type
_entity.pdbx_description
1 polymer ?
#
loop_
_entity_poly.entity_id
_entity_poly.type
_entity_poly.pdbx_seq_one_letter_code
_entity_poly.pdbx_strand_id
1 'polypeptide(L)'
;MSLSKLAIFSSLFLFSCSSYLIQAEEIKSKNLKCGSNSGVAFFEKNGSFTIDNKDFNYKLRLIDKNLDKSDFNFIYISKPQSSGGYVLEVEKITKNKNKHRIYLKENKPSEGSASIAAITATYCFLQIDNLDKVEIFIK
;
A
#
# COMPACT_ATOMS: atom_id res chain seq x y z
N MET A 1 31.62 47.86 -10.64
CA MET A 1 32.32 46.58 -10.73
C MET A 1 32.06 45.63 -9.58
N SER A 2 31.77 46.09 -8.41
CA SER A 2 31.42 45.23 -7.25
C SER A 2 29.99 44.67 -7.31
N LEU A 3 29.08 45.27 -8.05
CA LEU A 3 27.66 44.85 -8.16
C LEU A 3 27.46 43.56 -8.92
N SER A 4 28.32 43.22 -9.89
CA SER A 4 28.22 41.97 -10.64
C SER A 4 28.61 40.74 -9.83
N LYS A 5 29.47 40.90 -8.83
CA LYS A 5 29.87 39.79 -7.94
C LYS A 5 28.78 39.46 -6.91
N LEU A 6 28.00 40.41 -6.50
CA LEU A 6 26.88 40.25 -5.58
C LEU A 6 25.69 39.50 -6.23
N ALA A 7 25.43 39.73 -7.52
CA ALA A 7 24.38 39.04 -8.25
C ALA A 7 24.66 37.53 -8.44
N ILE A 8 25.92 37.17 -8.58
CA ILE A 8 26.33 35.74 -8.70
C ILE A 8 26.16 35.00 -7.37
N PHE A 9 26.36 35.65 -6.24
CA PHE A 9 26.20 35.07 -4.92
C PHE A 9 24.73 34.79 -4.59
N SER A 10 23.80 35.66 -4.97
CA SER A 10 22.38 35.44 -4.72
C SER A 10 21.78 34.32 -5.55
N SER A 11 22.27 34.06 -6.76
CA SER A 11 21.81 32.95 -7.60
C SER A 11 22.23 31.58 -7.07
N LEU A 12 23.42 31.49 -6.47
CA LEU A 12 23.90 30.26 -5.83
C LEU A 12 23.08 29.90 -4.58
N PHE A 13 22.60 30.88 -3.84
CA PHE A 13 21.79 30.67 -2.65
C PHE A 13 20.40 30.14 -2.97
N LEU A 14 19.77 30.60 -4.03
CA LEU A 14 18.48 30.12 -4.52
C LEU A 14 18.54 28.67 -5.01
N PHE A 15 19.67 28.24 -5.54
CA PHE A 15 19.85 26.88 -6.03
C PHE A 15 19.91 25.84 -4.89
N SER A 16 20.47 26.19 -3.74
CA SER A 16 20.57 25.28 -2.60
C SER A 16 19.24 25.04 -1.92
N CYS A 17 18.28 25.99 -1.97
CA CYS A 17 16.94 25.82 -1.41
C CYS A 17 16.07 24.88 -2.22
N SER A 18 16.25 24.78 -3.54
CA SER A 18 15.45 23.88 -4.39
C SER A 18 15.76 22.40 -4.18
N SER A 19 16.94 22.03 -3.66
CA SER A 19 17.30 20.66 -3.37
C SER A 19 16.55 20.02 -2.20
N TYR A 20 15.88 20.79 -1.37
CA TYR A 20 15.08 20.29 -0.25
C TYR A 20 13.65 19.93 -0.62
N LEU A 21 13.21 20.22 -1.85
CA LEU A 21 11.85 19.97 -2.31
C LEU A 21 11.70 18.64 -3.05
N ILE A 22 12.45 17.61 -2.67
CA ILE A 22 12.31 16.28 -3.25
C ILE A 22 10.99 15.69 -2.76
N GLN A 23 10.00 15.61 -3.67
CA GLN A 23 8.72 14.99 -3.41
C GLN A 23 8.81 13.47 -3.61
N ALA A 24 7.97 12.74 -2.87
CA ALA A 24 7.82 11.31 -3.08
C ALA A 24 7.26 11.03 -4.48
N GLU A 25 7.86 10.06 -5.16
CA GLU A 25 7.42 9.62 -6.48
C GLU A 25 6.22 8.69 -6.34
N GLU A 26 5.16 8.93 -7.12
CA GLU A 26 4.05 8.00 -7.24
C GLU A 26 4.42 6.84 -8.17
N ILE A 27 4.21 5.62 -7.69
CA ILE A 27 4.51 4.41 -8.45
C ILE A 27 3.25 3.54 -8.58
N LYS A 28 3.29 2.59 -9.51
CA LYS A 28 2.20 1.62 -9.71
C LYS A 28 2.66 0.22 -9.35
N SER A 29 1.75 -0.56 -8.80
CA SER A 29 1.94 -1.99 -8.64
C SER A 29 1.93 -2.69 -10.00
N LYS A 30 2.82 -3.64 -10.22
CA LYS A 30 2.81 -4.47 -11.44
C LYS A 30 1.60 -5.38 -11.50
N ASN A 31 1.24 -5.97 -10.36
CA ASN A 31 0.05 -6.77 -10.18
C ASN A 31 -0.70 -6.26 -8.96
N LEU A 32 -2.01 -6.25 -9.05
CA LEU A 32 -2.89 -5.82 -7.98
C LEU A 32 -4.13 -6.72 -7.96
N LYS A 33 -4.42 -7.30 -6.80
CA LYS A 33 -5.65 -8.05 -6.57
C LYS A 33 -6.18 -7.75 -5.19
N CYS A 34 -7.38 -7.18 -5.12
CA CYS A 34 -8.09 -6.92 -3.88
C CYS A 34 -9.41 -7.70 -3.84
N GLY A 35 -9.86 -8.05 -2.65
CA GLY A 35 -11.11 -8.77 -2.45
C GLY A 35 -11.48 -8.87 -0.99
N SER A 36 -12.47 -9.69 -0.70
CA SER A 36 -12.89 -10.03 0.66
C SER A 36 -13.19 -11.51 0.78
N ASN A 37 -12.91 -12.08 1.94
CA ASN A 37 -13.10 -13.51 2.17
C ASN A 37 -13.32 -13.77 3.67
N SER A 38 -14.20 -14.70 4.00
CA SER A 38 -14.41 -15.12 5.38
C SER A 38 -13.24 -15.91 5.96
N GLY A 39 -12.54 -16.70 5.15
CA GLY A 39 -11.37 -17.46 5.59
C GLY A 39 -10.21 -16.60 6.07
N VAL A 40 -10.06 -15.42 5.49
CA VAL A 40 -9.00 -14.46 5.84
C VAL A 40 -9.25 -13.79 7.19
N ALA A 41 -10.52 -13.70 7.60
CA ALA A 41 -10.91 -13.10 8.88
C ALA A 41 -10.39 -13.90 10.10
N PHE A 42 -10.06 -15.16 9.92
CA PHE A 42 -9.58 -16.05 10.98
C PHE A 42 -8.07 -16.13 11.11
N PHE A 43 -7.33 -15.33 10.37
CA PHE A 43 -5.89 -15.26 10.56
C PHE A 43 -5.57 -14.62 11.93
N GLU A 44 -4.56 -15.16 12.59
CA GLU A 44 -4.11 -14.66 13.90
C GLU A 44 -3.66 -13.21 13.86
N LYS A 45 -3.10 -12.78 12.75
CA LYS A 45 -2.58 -11.42 12.56
C LYS A 45 -3.14 -10.79 11.30
N ASN A 46 -3.70 -9.61 11.46
CA ASN A 46 -4.06 -8.71 10.39
C ASN A 46 -2.90 -7.73 10.16
N GLY A 47 -2.91 -7.02 9.05
CA GLY A 47 -1.91 -6.02 8.71
C GLY A 47 -1.13 -6.38 7.46
N SER A 48 0.10 -5.90 7.38
CA SER A 48 0.95 -6.06 6.21
C SER A 48 1.94 -7.20 6.34
N PHE A 49 2.13 -7.92 5.25
CA PHE A 49 3.07 -9.03 5.16
C PHE A 49 3.88 -8.92 3.86
N THR A 50 5.18 -9.08 3.95
CA THR A 50 6.07 -9.13 2.79
C THR A 50 6.43 -10.57 2.45
N ILE A 51 6.97 -10.78 1.27
CA ILE A 51 7.36 -12.10 0.78
C ILE A 51 8.39 -12.81 1.68
N ASP A 52 9.16 -12.05 2.46
CA ASP A 52 10.13 -12.60 3.40
C ASP A 52 9.48 -13.24 4.64
N ASN A 53 8.20 -12.96 4.87
CA ASN A 53 7.46 -13.61 5.93
C ASN A 53 7.27 -15.08 5.59
N LYS A 54 7.67 -15.99 6.49
CA LYS A 54 7.60 -17.45 6.28
C LYS A 54 6.18 -17.95 5.96
N ASP A 55 5.16 -17.26 6.45
CA ASP A 55 3.76 -17.65 6.26
C ASP A 55 3.12 -17.00 5.04
N PHE A 56 3.87 -16.17 4.30
CA PHE A 56 3.34 -15.41 3.16
C PHE A 56 2.67 -16.31 2.12
N ASN A 57 3.38 -17.35 1.69
CA ASN A 57 2.88 -18.26 0.67
C ASN A 57 1.64 -19.04 1.15
N TYR A 58 1.63 -19.43 2.41
CA TYR A 58 0.48 -20.08 3.03
C TYR A 58 -0.75 -19.17 3.04
N LYS A 59 -0.59 -17.90 3.48
CA LYS A 59 -1.66 -16.91 3.47
C LYS A 59 -2.21 -16.66 2.06
N LEU A 60 -1.31 -16.54 1.10
CA LEU A 60 -1.67 -16.33 -0.30
C LEU A 60 -2.59 -17.46 -0.81
N ARG A 61 -2.19 -18.71 -0.59
CA ARG A 61 -2.92 -19.89 -1.06
C ARG A 61 -4.23 -20.13 -0.33
N LEU A 62 -4.35 -19.74 0.93
CA LEU A 62 -5.61 -19.82 1.66
C LEU A 62 -6.69 -18.91 1.07
N ILE A 63 -6.28 -17.78 0.52
CA ILE A 63 -7.20 -16.84 -0.12
C ILE A 63 -7.58 -17.33 -1.52
N ASP A 64 -6.59 -17.74 -2.30
CA ASP A 64 -6.78 -18.30 -3.64
C ASP A 64 -5.65 -19.31 -3.92
N LYS A 65 -6.03 -20.59 -4.01
CA LYS A 65 -5.10 -21.69 -4.24
C LYS A 65 -4.32 -21.60 -5.55
N ASN A 66 -4.79 -20.80 -6.50
CA ASN A 66 -4.15 -20.61 -7.81
C ASN A 66 -3.10 -19.50 -7.81
N LEU A 67 -2.99 -18.73 -6.72
CA LEU A 67 -2.00 -17.66 -6.61
C LEU A 67 -0.63 -18.23 -6.23
N ASP A 68 0.41 -17.62 -6.81
CA ASP A 68 1.80 -17.96 -6.52
C ASP A 68 2.54 -16.75 -5.96
N LYS A 69 3.53 -17.01 -5.13
CA LYS A 69 4.44 -16.02 -4.58
C LYS A 69 5.25 -15.26 -5.64
N SER A 70 5.33 -15.77 -6.87
CA SER A 70 5.97 -15.08 -8.01
C SER A 70 5.13 -13.90 -8.53
N ASP A 71 3.82 -13.89 -8.24
CA ASP A 71 2.90 -12.87 -8.73
C ASP A 71 2.80 -11.66 -7.80
N PHE A 72 3.09 -11.85 -6.51
CA PHE A 72 2.93 -10.82 -5.48
C PHE A 72 4.04 -10.89 -4.44
N ASN A 73 4.49 -9.74 -3.96
CA ASN A 73 5.47 -9.64 -2.88
C ASN A 73 4.97 -8.94 -1.63
N PHE A 74 3.72 -8.50 -1.63
CA PHE A 74 3.11 -7.79 -0.52
C PHE A 74 1.64 -8.17 -0.38
N ILE A 75 1.20 -8.38 0.86
CA ILE A 75 -0.22 -8.62 1.22
C ILE A 75 -0.59 -7.67 2.34
N TYR A 76 -1.74 -7.04 2.22
CA TYR A 76 -2.40 -6.38 3.34
C TYR A 76 -3.73 -7.06 3.62
N ILE A 77 -4.02 -7.30 4.90
CA ILE A 77 -5.27 -7.91 5.39
C ILE A 77 -5.86 -7.00 6.45
N SER A 78 -7.09 -6.55 6.24
CA SER A 78 -7.79 -5.67 7.18
C SER A 78 -8.24 -6.42 8.44
N LYS A 79 -8.68 -5.64 9.43
CA LYS A 79 -9.35 -6.19 10.59
C LYS A 79 -10.67 -6.85 10.17
N PRO A 80 -11.07 -7.96 10.84
CA PRO A 80 -12.34 -8.61 10.57
C PRO A 80 -13.51 -7.67 10.78
N GLN A 81 -14.50 -7.76 9.89
CA GLN A 81 -15.79 -7.06 9.98
C GLN A 81 -16.89 -8.08 10.24
N SER A 82 -17.94 -7.66 10.95
CA SER A 82 -19.07 -8.53 11.30
C SER A 82 -20.02 -8.80 10.14
N SER A 83 -19.86 -8.13 9.02
CA SER A 83 -20.69 -8.32 7.82
C SER A 83 -19.85 -8.22 6.56
N GLY A 84 -20.34 -8.79 5.45
CA GLY A 84 -19.73 -8.65 4.13
C GLY A 84 -20.03 -7.29 3.50
N GLY A 85 -19.58 -7.11 2.25
CA GLY A 85 -19.83 -5.91 1.46
C GLY A 85 -18.78 -4.80 1.62
N TYR A 86 -17.80 -4.97 2.50
CA TYR A 86 -16.64 -4.06 2.57
C TYR A 86 -15.72 -4.28 1.37
N VAL A 87 -15.19 -3.20 0.84
CA VAL A 87 -14.26 -3.21 -0.30
C VAL A 87 -13.01 -2.43 0.06
N LEU A 88 -11.86 -3.06 -0.12
CA LEU A 88 -10.55 -2.42 0.04
C LEU A 88 -9.99 -2.10 -1.34
N GLU A 89 -9.47 -0.89 -1.48
CA GLU A 89 -8.83 -0.45 -2.71
C GLU A 89 -7.51 0.28 -2.42
N VAL A 90 -6.58 0.20 -3.36
CA VAL A 90 -5.32 0.95 -3.31
C VAL A 90 -5.53 2.29 -3.99
N GLU A 91 -5.48 3.40 -3.23
CA GLU A 91 -5.61 4.75 -3.79
C GLU A 91 -4.35 5.17 -4.53
N LYS A 92 -3.20 5.00 -3.90
CA LYS A 92 -1.89 5.30 -4.49
C LYS A 92 -0.76 4.62 -3.72
N ILE A 93 0.38 4.53 -4.35
CA ILE A 93 1.64 4.08 -3.75
C ILE A 93 2.68 5.15 -4.04
N THR A 94 3.40 5.59 -3.01
CA THR A 94 4.50 6.53 -3.18
C THR A 94 5.80 5.93 -2.69
N LYS A 95 6.90 6.34 -3.32
CA LYS A 95 8.25 5.95 -2.95
C LYS A 95 9.10 7.18 -2.66
N ASN A 96 9.77 7.19 -1.52
CA ASN A 96 10.75 8.18 -1.16
C ASN A 96 12.02 7.47 -0.68
N LYS A 97 13.09 7.57 -1.47
CA LYS A 97 14.32 6.77 -1.25
C LYS A 97 13.98 5.27 -1.26
N ASN A 98 14.17 4.57 -0.13
CA ASN A 98 13.86 3.15 0.03
C ASN A 98 12.54 2.89 0.76
N LYS A 99 11.76 3.93 1.06
CA LYS A 99 10.51 3.84 1.81
C LYS A 99 9.30 3.91 0.88
N HIS A 100 8.45 2.90 0.95
CA HIS A 100 7.18 2.84 0.24
C HIS A 100 6.04 3.19 1.18
N ARG A 101 5.11 4.01 0.70
CA ARG A 101 3.86 4.34 1.40
C ARG A 101 2.70 3.87 0.56
N ILE A 102 1.89 3.00 1.13
CA ILE A 102 0.71 2.46 0.47
C ILE A 102 -0.52 3.07 1.12
N TYR A 103 -1.32 3.77 0.32
CA TYR A 103 -2.54 4.43 0.75
C TYR A 103 -3.72 3.57 0.34
N LEU A 104 -4.42 3.05 1.33
CA LEU A 104 -5.58 2.18 1.17
C LEU A 104 -6.85 2.92 1.59
N LYS A 105 -7.96 2.54 0.97
CA LYS A 105 -9.29 3.00 1.33
C LYS A 105 -10.20 1.81 1.51
N GLU A 106 -10.85 1.71 2.67
CA GLU A 106 -11.88 0.72 2.93
C GLU A 106 -13.26 1.37 2.82
N ASN A 107 -14.04 0.89 1.86
CA ASN A 107 -15.41 1.35 1.63
C ASN A 107 -16.38 0.42 2.35
N LYS A 108 -17.26 1.01 3.17
CA LYS A 108 -18.34 0.28 3.81
C LYS A 108 -19.44 -0.06 2.80
N PRO A 109 -20.21 -1.14 3.03
CA PRO A 109 -21.41 -1.40 2.22
C PRO A 109 -22.39 -0.22 2.35
N SER A 110 -23.07 0.10 1.24
CA SER A 110 -24.08 1.16 1.22
C SER A 110 -25.27 0.77 2.12
N GLU A 111 -25.87 1.78 2.78
CA GLU A 111 -27.09 1.59 3.58
C GLU A 111 -28.19 0.97 2.72
N GLY A 112 -28.86 -0.05 3.28
CA GLY A 112 -29.94 -0.76 2.59
C GLY A 112 -29.48 -1.81 1.57
N SER A 113 -28.18 -1.97 1.36
CA SER A 113 -27.66 -3.10 0.58
C SER A 113 -27.75 -4.39 1.37
N ALA A 114 -28.10 -5.49 0.70
CA ALA A 114 -28.07 -6.81 1.32
C ALA A 114 -26.62 -7.21 1.59
N SER A 115 -26.22 -7.20 2.84
CA SER A 115 -24.91 -7.69 3.27
C SER A 115 -25.02 -9.10 3.82
N ILE A 116 -24.01 -9.93 3.53
CA ILE A 116 -23.92 -11.27 4.09
C ILE A 116 -23.58 -11.14 5.58
N ALA A 117 -24.39 -11.76 6.46
CA ALA A 117 -24.12 -11.81 7.89
C ALA A 117 -23.03 -12.84 8.19
N ALA A 118 -21.78 -12.56 7.78
CA ALA A 118 -20.62 -13.40 8.00
C ALA A 118 -19.42 -12.53 8.37
N ILE A 119 -18.56 -13.05 9.23
CA ILE A 119 -17.29 -12.39 9.55
C ILE A 119 -16.40 -12.47 8.33
N THR A 120 -16.01 -11.31 7.80
CA THR A 120 -15.13 -11.20 6.62
C THR A 120 -13.99 -10.24 6.87
N ALA A 121 -12.90 -10.40 6.14
CA ALA A 121 -11.84 -9.40 6.07
C ALA A 121 -11.53 -9.08 4.61
N THR A 122 -11.14 -7.85 4.36
CA THR A 122 -10.68 -7.42 3.05
C THR A 122 -9.17 -7.59 2.93
N TYR A 123 -8.70 -7.76 1.72
CA TYR A 123 -7.28 -7.94 1.45
C TYR A 123 -6.88 -7.28 0.14
N CYS A 124 -5.60 -6.93 0.03
CA CYS A 124 -4.97 -6.54 -1.24
C CYS A 124 -3.63 -7.22 -1.38
N PHE A 125 -3.40 -7.80 -2.54
CA PHE A 125 -2.09 -8.31 -2.97
C PHE A 125 -1.47 -7.37 -3.96
N LEU A 126 -0.18 -7.09 -3.79
CA LEU A 126 0.57 -6.18 -4.66
C LEU A 126 1.91 -6.79 -5.07
N GLN A 127 2.34 -6.44 -6.27
CA GLN A 127 3.70 -6.66 -6.74
C GLN A 127 4.37 -5.31 -6.93
N ILE A 128 5.31 -4.98 -6.07
CA ILE A 128 6.02 -3.70 -6.06
C ILE A 128 7.51 -3.95 -6.25
N ASP A 129 8.11 -3.30 -7.26
CA ASP A 129 9.54 -3.42 -7.50
C ASP A 129 10.36 -2.80 -6.36
N ASN A 130 11.43 -3.48 -5.99
CA ASN A 130 12.38 -3.01 -4.99
C ASN A 130 11.71 -2.64 -3.66
N LEU A 131 10.73 -3.43 -3.24
CA LEU A 131 10.03 -3.24 -1.98
C LEU A 131 11.01 -3.40 -0.82
N ASP A 132 11.08 -2.39 0.03
CA ASP A 132 11.92 -2.38 1.23
C ASP A 132 11.07 -2.01 2.45
N LYS A 133 11.18 -0.82 2.96
CA LYS A 133 10.38 -0.36 4.09
C LYS A 133 8.99 0.07 3.64
N VAL A 134 7.95 -0.38 4.35
CA VAL A 134 6.57 -0.09 4.00
C VAL A 134 5.84 0.57 5.16
N GLU A 135 5.14 1.66 4.87
CA GLU A 135 4.14 2.28 5.75
C GLU A 135 2.77 2.18 5.09
N ILE A 136 1.77 1.83 5.90
CA ILE A 136 0.38 1.71 5.44
C ILE A 136 -0.45 2.84 6.03
N PHE A 137 -1.22 3.50 5.17
CA PHE A 137 -2.21 4.51 5.54
C PHE A 137 -3.59 4.06 5.07
N ILE A 138 -4.55 4.02 5.97
CA ILE A 138 -5.91 3.57 5.69
C ILE A 138 -6.90 4.69 6.02
N LYS A 139 -7.79 4.93 5.10
CA LYS A 139 -8.97 5.79 5.31
C LYS A 139 -10.21 4.95 5.59
#